data_7b7e9e5bacb5a0fbf9e2e0011393368d
#
_entry.id   7b7e9e5bacb5a0fbf9e2e0011393368d
#
_cell.length_a   1.000
_cell.length_b   1.000
_cell.length_c   1.000
_cell.angle_alpha   90.00
_cell.angle_beta   90.00
_cell.angle_gamma   90.00
#
_symmetry.space_group_name_H-M   'P 1'
#
loop_
_entity.id
_entity.type
_entity.pdbx_description
1 polymer ?
#
loop_
_entity_poly.entity_id
_entity_poly.type
_entity_poly.pdbx_seq_one_letter_code
_entity_poly.pdbx_strand_id
1 'polypeptide(L)'
;MTRKGIILAGGSGTRLHPLTLAISKQLLPVYDKPMIYYPLSVLMLAGVREIAIITTPHDQAQFQRLLGDGAKWGLRFTYIVQPEPEGLAQAYLLAEAFLAGAPSVMVLGDNIFYGDGMPDLLADASDRTSGGSVFGYRVADPERYGVVEFDGEGQAISIEEKPETPKSRFAVTGLYFLDAEAPERARAVQPSPRGELEIVSVLESYLNEGALSVERMGRGYAWLDTGTHDSLIEAAEFVRTIERRQGLKIGCPEEIAFEQGWIDAEALAALAAPMTKTEYGRYLMRIVG
;
A
#
# COMPACT_ATOMS: atom_id res chain seq x y z
N MET A 1 3.10 13.05 -17.21
CA MET A 1 3.28 11.58 -17.27
C MET A 1 2.30 10.94 -16.29
N THR A 2 1.75 9.80 -16.62
CA THR A 2 0.83 9.07 -15.73
C THR A 2 1.59 8.47 -14.55
N ARG A 3 1.07 8.61 -13.33
CA ARG A 3 1.64 8.03 -12.10
C ARG A 3 1.64 6.50 -12.18
N LYS A 4 2.72 5.87 -11.73
CA LYS A 4 2.86 4.41 -11.68
C LYS A 4 2.83 3.92 -10.23
N GLY A 5 2.32 2.70 -10.04
CA GLY A 5 2.20 2.08 -8.73
C GLY A 5 3.36 1.15 -8.40
N ILE A 6 3.69 1.07 -7.12
CA ILE A 6 4.60 0.05 -6.57
C ILE A 6 3.90 -0.61 -5.38
N ILE A 7 3.79 -1.93 -5.38
CA ILE A 7 3.44 -2.70 -4.20
C ILE A 7 4.72 -3.38 -3.71
N LEU A 8 5.19 -3.01 -2.53
CA LEU A 8 6.32 -3.68 -1.92
C LEU A 8 5.83 -4.88 -1.10
N ALA A 9 5.96 -6.06 -1.68
CA ALA A 9 5.56 -7.34 -1.11
C ALA A 9 6.77 -8.26 -0.84
N GLY A 10 7.94 -7.66 -0.65
CA GLY A 10 9.15 -8.32 -0.21
C GLY A 10 9.19 -8.50 1.31
N GLY A 11 10.26 -9.09 1.80
CA GLY A 11 10.48 -9.30 3.23
C GLY A 11 10.16 -10.73 3.68
N SER A 12 10.90 -11.19 4.69
CA SER A 12 10.88 -12.58 5.16
C SER A 12 9.63 -12.97 5.98
N GLY A 13 8.85 -11.98 6.46
CA GLY A 13 7.67 -12.22 7.29
C GLY A 13 7.93 -12.98 8.60
N THR A 14 9.16 -12.99 9.11
CA THR A 14 9.61 -13.80 10.25
C THR A 14 8.81 -13.59 11.53
N ARG A 15 8.28 -12.39 11.74
CA ARG A 15 7.41 -12.08 12.89
C ARG A 15 6.08 -12.85 12.90
N LEU A 16 5.71 -13.43 11.75
CA LEU A 16 4.49 -14.24 11.60
C LEU A 16 4.79 -15.75 11.49
N HIS A 17 6.04 -16.19 11.77
CA HIS A 17 6.32 -17.63 11.83
C HIS A 17 5.44 -18.30 12.90
N PRO A 18 4.93 -19.51 12.63
CA PRO A 18 5.20 -20.38 11.47
C PRO A 18 4.32 -20.13 10.24
N LEU A 19 3.36 -19.20 10.26
CA LEU A 19 2.41 -18.96 9.15
C LEU A 19 3.11 -18.66 7.82
N THR A 20 4.24 -17.96 7.88
CA THR A 20 4.99 -17.49 6.72
C THR A 20 6.18 -18.37 6.33
N LEU A 21 6.25 -19.61 6.83
CA LEU A 21 7.31 -20.54 6.43
C LEU A 21 7.17 -21.05 5.00
N ALA A 22 5.94 -21.11 4.48
CA ALA A 22 5.64 -21.68 3.17
C ALA A 22 4.89 -20.71 2.23
N ILE A 23 4.52 -19.54 2.72
CA ILE A 23 3.74 -18.57 1.96
C ILE A 23 4.16 -17.15 2.35
N SER A 24 4.20 -16.25 1.36
CA SER A 24 4.41 -14.83 1.63
C SER A 24 3.32 -14.27 2.55
N LYS A 25 3.71 -13.37 3.46
CA LYS A 25 2.79 -12.67 4.37
C LYS A 25 1.61 -12.05 3.62
N GLN A 26 1.88 -11.39 2.50
CA GLN A 26 0.90 -10.66 1.71
C GLN A 26 -0.11 -11.58 0.97
N LEU A 27 0.12 -12.87 0.98
CA LEU A 27 -0.81 -13.89 0.47
C LEU A 27 -1.67 -14.54 1.57
N LEU A 28 -1.37 -14.26 2.85
CA LEU A 28 -2.22 -14.69 3.96
C LEU A 28 -3.62 -14.07 3.83
N PRO A 29 -4.67 -14.79 4.25
CA PRO A 29 -6.02 -14.27 4.21
C PRO A 29 -6.21 -13.19 5.30
N VAL A 30 -6.84 -12.09 4.91
CA VAL A 30 -7.43 -11.14 5.84
C VAL A 30 -8.94 -11.17 5.60
N TYR A 31 -9.66 -11.83 6.48
CA TYR A 31 -11.07 -12.18 6.39
C TYR A 31 -11.36 -13.06 5.17
N ASP A 32 -11.85 -12.52 4.05
CA ASP A 32 -12.38 -13.27 2.91
C ASP A 32 -11.52 -13.20 1.63
N LYS A 33 -10.39 -12.53 1.68
CA LYS A 33 -9.49 -12.35 0.53
C LYS A 33 -8.02 -12.27 0.93
N PRO A 34 -7.07 -12.48 -0.01
CA PRO A 34 -5.65 -12.32 0.27
C PRO A 34 -5.29 -10.87 0.65
N MET A 35 -4.37 -10.71 1.59
CA MET A 35 -3.92 -9.40 2.09
C MET A 35 -3.54 -8.42 0.97
N ILE A 36 -2.85 -8.89 -0.08
CA ILE A 36 -2.40 -8.05 -1.22
C ILE A 36 -3.55 -7.33 -1.95
N TYR A 37 -4.80 -7.80 -1.84
CA TYR A 37 -5.95 -7.16 -2.47
C TYR A 37 -6.24 -5.77 -1.88
N TYR A 38 -5.93 -5.55 -0.60
CA TYR A 38 -6.16 -4.25 0.07
C TYR A 38 -5.22 -3.17 -0.46
N PRO A 39 -3.87 -3.32 -0.45
CA PRO A 39 -2.99 -2.31 -1.04
C PRO A 39 -3.17 -2.18 -2.56
N LEU A 40 -3.49 -3.27 -3.27
CA LEU A 40 -3.84 -3.19 -4.69
C LEU A 40 -5.06 -2.27 -4.91
N SER A 41 -6.09 -2.44 -4.09
CA SER A 41 -7.30 -1.60 -4.14
C SER A 41 -7.01 -0.13 -3.88
N VAL A 42 -6.08 0.20 -2.98
CA VAL A 42 -5.64 1.59 -2.73
C VAL A 42 -5.03 2.19 -3.99
N LEU A 43 -4.15 1.48 -4.69
CA LEU A 43 -3.58 1.95 -5.95
C LEU A 43 -4.65 2.11 -7.05
N MET A 44 -5.61 1.20 -7.11
CA MET A 44 -6.71 1.28 -8.05
C MET A 44 -7.61 2.50 -7.78
N LEU A 45 -7.95 2.76 -6.52
CA LEU A 45 -8.70 3.95 -6.10
C LEU A 45 -7.95 5.25 -6.41
N ALA A 46 -6.61 5.24 -6.36
CA ALA A 46 -5.76 6.35 -6.81
C ALA A 46 -5.68 6.48 -8.36
N GLY A 47 -6.45 5.69 -9.12
CA GLY A 47 -6.47 5.72 -10.58
C GLY A 47 -5.26 5.08 -11.27
N VAL A 48 -4.45 4.33 -10.56
CA VAL A 48 -3.19 3.76 -11.08
C VAL A 48 -3.45 2.42 -11.78
N ARG A 49 -2.98 2.29 -13.03
CA ARG A 49 -3.18 1.09 -13.85
C ARG A 49 -1.90 0.32 -14.17
N GLU A 50 -0.73 0.96 -14.10
CA GLU A 50 0.56 0.31 -14.28
C GLU A 50 1.21 0.12 -12.90
N ILE A 51 1.40 -1.14 -12.48
CA ILE A 51 1.82 -1.44 -11.11
C ILE A 51 2.98 -2.44 -11.13
N ALA A 52 4.10 -2.08 -10.48
CA ALA A 52 5.18 -2.99 -10.15
C ALA A 52 4.86 -3.73 -8.85
N ILE A 53 4.97 -5.04 -8.86
CA ILE A 53 4.85 -5.89 -7.68
C ILE A 53 6.24 -6.41 -7.35
N ILE A 54 6.82 -5.90 -6.26
CA ILE A 54 8.17 -6.27 -5.82
C ILE A 54 8.05 -7.40 -4.79
N THR A 55 8.63 -8.54 -5.11
CA THR A 55 8.51 -9.76 -4.31
C THR A 55 9.87 -10.40 -4.07
N THR A 56 9.95 -11.31 -3.09
CA THR A 56 11.11 -12.18 -2.97
C THR A 56 11.22 -13.14 -4.17
N PRO A 57 12.42 -13.68 -4.50
CA PRO A 57 12.56 -14.69 -5.55
C PRO A 57 11.69 -15.93 -5.31
N HIS A 58 11.52 -16.31 -4.04
CA HIS A 58 10.77 -17.51 -3.63
C HIS A 58 9.26 -17.35 -3.87
N ASP A 59 8.73 -16.17 -3.63
CA ASP A 59 7.27 -15.95 -3.58
C ASP A 59 6.68 -15.48 -4.91
N GLN A 60 7.50 -14.97 -5.84
CA GLN A 60 7.03 -14.33 -7.07
C GLN A 60 6.03 -15.19 -7.86
N ALA A 61 6.31 -16.49 -8.00
CA ALA A 61 5.43 -17.39 -8.75
C ALA A 61 4.03 -17.52 -8.13
N GLN A 62 3.91 -17.36 -6.80
CA GLN A 62 2.63 -17.41 -6.10
C GLN A 62 1.82 -16.14 -6.38
N PHE A 63 2.47 -14.97 -6.37
CA PHE A 63 1.83 -13.70 -6.76
C PHE A 63 1.38 -13.72 -8.22
N GLN A 64 2.21 -14.19 -9.14
CA GLN A 64 1.86 -14.32 -10.55
C GLN A 64 0.66 -15.27 -10.76
N ARG A 65 0.57 -16.36 -10.01
CA ARG A 65 -0.57 -17.28 -10.07
C ARG A 65 -1.87 -16.63 -9.58
N LEU A 66 -1.81 -15.82 -8.53
CA LEU A 66 -2.98 -15.16 -7.94
C LEU A 66 -3.46 -13.98 -8.80
N LEU A 67 -2.53 -13.10 -9.17
CA LEU A 67 -2.85 -11.80 -9.75
C LEU A 67 -2.86 -11.83 -11.29
N GLY A 68 -2.07 -12.73 -11.90
CA GLY A 68 -1.88 -12.77 -13.35
C GLY A 68 -1.05 -11.60 -13.86
N ASP A 69 -1.38 -11.10 -15.02
CA ASP A 69 -0.79 -9.91 -15.63
C ASP A 69 -1.56 -8.61 -15.34
N GLY A 70 -2.68 -8.72 -14.62
CA GLY A 70 -3.57 -7.60 -14.27
C GLY A 70 -4.68 -7.34 -15.27
N ALA A 71 -4.61 -7.91 -16.47
CA ALA A 71 -5.57 -7.61 -17.54
C ALA A 71 -7.03 -7.87 -17.16
N LYS A 72 -7.29 -8.87 -16.31
CA LYS A 72 -8.63 -9.18 -15.80
C LYS A 72 -9.31 -8.02 -15.05
N TRP A 73 -8.53 -7.06 -14.56
CA TRP A 73 -9.02 -5.84 -13.87
C TRP A 73 -8.73 -4.57 -14.69
N GLY A 74 -8.29 -4.69 -15.95
CA GLY A 74 -7.87 -3.57 -16.77
C GLY A 74 -6.55 -2.94 -16.32
N LEU A 75 -5.74 -3.67 -15.56
CA LEU A 75 -4.42 -3.27 -15.05
C LEU A 75 -3.30 -3.91 -15.86
N ARG A 76 -2.07 -3.46 -15.61
CA ARG A 76 -0.84 -4.07 -16.12
C ARG A 76 0.17 -4.22 -15.00
N PHE A 77 0.53 -5.47 -14.67
CA PHE A 77 1.51 -5.78 -13.65
C PHE A 77 2.89 -6.04 -14.25
N THR A 78 3.92 -5.52 -13.58
CA THR A 78 5.32 -5.86 -13.79
C THR A 78 5.85 -6.47 -12.49
N TYR A 79 6.37 -7.69 -12.56
CA TYR A 79 6.92 -8.37 -11.40
C TYR A 79 8.42 -8.13 -11.31
N ILE A 80 8.86 -7.60 -10.16
CA ILE A 80 10.27 -7.28 -9.89
C ILE A 80 10.73 -8.12 -8.71
N VAL A 81 11.92 -8.73 -8.85
CA VAL A 81 12.53 -9.50 -7.77
C VAL A 81 13.32 -8.56 -6.87
N GLN A 82 13.07 -8.65 -5.56
CA GLN A 82 13.92 -8.11 -4.51
C GLN A 82 14.81 -9.26 -4.00
N PRO A 83 16.09 -9.32 -4.35
CA PRO A 83 16.96 -10.45 -3.96
C PRO A 83 17.12 -10.55 -2.45
N GLU A 84 17.39 -9.42 -1.80
CA GLU A 84 17.54 -9.28 -0.35
C GLU A 84 16.77 -8.04 0.12
N PRO A 85 16.12 -8.08 1.30
CA PRO A 85 15.35 -6.95 1.83
C PRO A 85 16.30 -5.94 2.51
N GLU A 86 16.74 -4.93 1.78
CA GLU A 86 17.68 -3.90 2.26
C GLU A 86 16.97 -2.61 2.72
N GLY A 87 15.68 -2.63 2.95
CA GLY A 87 14.89 -1.49 3.40
C GLY A 87 13.87 -1.00 2.36
N LEU A 88 12.99 -0.07 2.79
CA LEU A 88 11.86 0.35 1.96
C LEU A 88 12.30 1.23 0.77
N ALA A 89 13.33 2.06 0.94
CA ALA A 89 13.84 2.91 -0.14
C ALA A 89 14.42 2.10 -1.31
N GLN A 90 14.90 0.86 -1.07
CA GLN A 90 15.37 -0.04 -2.13
C GLN A 90 14.31 -0.28 -3.21
N ALA A 91 13.02 -0.23 -2.86
CA ALA A 91 11.92 -0.42 -3.81
C ALA A 91 12.00 0.56 -5.00
N TYR A 92 12.42 1.81 -4.76
CA TYR A 92 12.58 2.81 -5.81
C TYR A 92 13.76 2.51 -6.73
N LEU A 93 14.85 1.97 -6.19
CA LEU A 93 16.03 1.55 -6.97
C LEU A 93 15.68 0.38 -7.88
N LEU A 94 14.97 -0.61 -7.34
CA LEU A 94 14.53 -1.79 -8.10
C LEU A 94 13.50 -1.43 -9.19
N ALA A 95 12.61 -0.49 -8.90
CA ALA A 95 11.56 -0.07 -9.81
C ALA A 95 11.97 1.05 -10.78
N GLU A 96 13.20 1.58 -10.74
CA GLU A 96 13.63 2.74 -11.53
C GLU A 96 13.37 2.55 -13.03
N ALA A 97 13.77 1.41 -13.59
CA ALA A 97 13.55 1.09 -15.01
C ALA A 97 12.05 1.01 -15.36
N PHE A 98 11.23 0.49 -14.46
CA PHE A 98 9.78 0.45 -14.62
C PHE A 98 9.18 1.86 -14.55
N LEU A 99 9.60 2.68 -13.58
CA LEU A 99 9.12 4.06 -13.41
C LEU A 99 9.46 4.92 -14.62
N ALA A 100 10.67 4.77 -15.20
CA ALA A 100 11.10 5.48 -16.40
C ALA A 100 10.85 6.99 -16.34
N GLY A 101 11.14 7.62 -15.18
CA GLY A 101 10.94 9.05 -14.95
C GLY A 101 9.49 9.48 -14.66
N ALA A 102 8.57 8.55 -14.45
CA ALA A 102 7.21 8.88 -14.02
C ALA A 102 7.13 9.09 -12.50
N PRO A 103 6.23 9.96 -12.02
CA PRO A 103 5.88 10.00 -10.60
C PRO A 103 5.26 8.67 -10.17
N SER A 104 5.40 8.35 -8.88
CA SER A 104 4.99 7.06 -8.35
C SER A 104 4.05 7.18 -7.16
N VAL A 105 3.30 6.10 -6.90
CA VAL A 105 2.70 5.84 -5.60
C VAL A 105 3.17 4.45 -5.15
N MET A 106 3.83 4.39 -4.00
CA MET A 106 4.23 3.13 -3.37
C MET A 106 3.32 2.84 -2.18
N VAL A 107 2.87 1.60 -2.08
CA VAL A 107 2.13 1.09 -0.92
C VAL A 107 2.82 -0.17 -0.40
N LEU A 108 2.89 -0.29 0.93
CA LEU A 108 3.38 -1.51 1.57
C LEU A 108 2.33 -2.62 1.44
N GLY A 109 2.77 -3.79 1.01
CA GLY A 109 1.90 -4.92 0.66
C GLY A 109 1.12 -5.54 1.83
N ASP A 110 1.39 -5.09 3.05
CA ASP A 110 0.78 -5.53 4.31
C ASP A 110 -0.04 -4.44 5.00
N ASN A 111 -0.26 -3.31 4.34
CA ASN A 111 -1.04 -2.20 4.88
C ASN A 111 -2.48 -2.21 4.36
N ILE A 112 -3.41 -2.01 5.26
CA ILE A 112 -4.84 -1.89 4.96
C ILE A 112 -5.27 -0.48 5.31
N PHE A 113 -5.93 0.18 4.36
CA PHE A 113 -6.51 1.51 4.52
C PHE A 113 -8.02 1.43 4.33
N TYR A 114 -8.75 2.12 5.18
CA TYR A 114 -10.19 2.29 5.08
C TYR A 114 -10.60 3.64 5.64
N GLY A 115 -11.56 4.29 5.01
CA GLY A 115 -12.14 5.53 5.51
C GLY A 115 -13.04 6.20 4.49
N ASP A 116 -13.99 6.97 4.98
CA ASP A 116 -14.83 7.81 4.15
C ASP A 116 -13.99 8.92 3.48
N GLY A 117 -14.25 9.21 2.20
CA GLY A 117 -13.47 10.16 1.40
C GLY A 117 -12.07 9.66 1.01
N MET A 118 -11.75 8.36 1.16
CA MET A 118 -10.46 7.80 0.73
C MET A 118 -10.17 8.08 -0.77
N PRO A 119 -11.12 7.93 -1.71
CA PRO A 119 -10.87 8.24 -3.12
C PRO A 119 -10.44 9.70 -3.33
N ASP A 120 -11.08 10.66 -2.67
CA ASP A 120 -10.74 12.09 -2.80
C ASP A 120 -9.35 12.38 -2.21
N LEU A 121 -9.05 11.82 -1.04
CA LEU A 121 -7.74 11.93 -0.40
C LEU A 121 -6.61 11.41 -1.32
N LEU A 122 -6.85 10.28 -1.97
CA LEU A 122 -5.88 9.68 -2.91
C LEU A 122 -5.76 10.49 -4.21
N ALA A 123 -6.87 11.03 -4.73
CA ALA A 123 -6.87 11.88 -5.90
C ALA A 123 -6.07 13.16 -5.65
N ASP A 124 -6.31 13.86 -4.53
CA ASP A 124 -5.58 15.06 -4.13
C ASP A 124 -4.07 14.83 -4.03
N ALA A 125 -3.67 13.69 -3.46
CA ALA A 125 -2.26 13.30 -3.40
C ALA A 125 -1.69 12.94 -4.79
N SER A 126 -2.50 12.32 -5.65
CA SER A 126 -2.10 11.92 -7.00
C SER A 126 -1.91 13.11 -7.94
N ASP A 127 -2.68 14.18 -7.75
CA ASP A 127 -2.61 15.40 -8.57
C ASP A 127 -1.33 16.22 -8.30
N ARG A 128 -0.69 16.03 -7.15
CA ARG A 128 0.61 16.63 -6.83
C ARG A 128 1.73 15.87 -7.55
N THR A 129 2.21 16.41 -8.66
CA THR A 129 3.22 15.74 -9.51
C THR A 129 4.66 16.11 -9.19
N SER A 130 4.89 17.07 -8.28
CA SER A 130 6.22 17.48 -7.76
C SER A 130 6.29 17.30 -6.26
N GLY A 131 7.45 16.91 -5.76
CA GLY A 131 7.68 16.66 -4.34
C GLY A 131 7.09 15.33 -3.87
N GLY A 132 6.87 15.23 -2.56
CA GLY A 132 6.30 14.07 -1.90
C GLY A 132 5.00 14.38 -1.16
N SER A 133 4.07 13.42 -1.13
CA SER A 133 2.89 13.44 -0.25
C SER A 133 2.81 12.13 0.50
N VAL A 134 2.68 12.20 1.81
CA VAL A 134 2.52 11.06 2.71
C VAL A 134 1.41 11.31 3.71
N PHE A 135 1.02 10.27 4.44
CA PHE A 135 -0.12 10.33 5.36
C PHE A 135 0.34 10.05 6.79
N GLY A 136 0.01 10.98 7.68
CA GLY A 136 0.22 10.85 9.11
C GLY A 136 -1.01 10.28 9.80
N TYR A 137 -0.88 9.15 10.47
CA TYR A 137 -1.96 8.52 11.24
C TYR A 137 -1.61 8.48 12.72
N ARG A 138 -2.58 8.83 13.59
CA ARG A 138 -2.36 8.85 15.03
C ARG A 138 -2.41 7.44 15.60
N VAL A 139 -1.32 7.00 16.24
CA VAL A 139 -1.16 5.67 16.84
C VAL A 139 -0.92 5.75 18.35
N ALA A 140 -1.09 4.63 19.04
CA ALA A 140 -0.81 4.49 20.47
C ALA A 140 0.67 4.23 20.77
N ASP A 141 1.38 3.59 19.82
CA ASP A 141 2.74 3.05 19.88
C ASP A 141 3.65 3.63 18.77
N PRO A 142 3.87 4.98 18.74
CA PRO A 142 4.55 5.66 17.64
C PRO A 142 6.01 5.22 17.47
N GLU A 143 6.68 4.74 18.50
CA GLU A 143 8.07 4.25 18.48
C GLU A 143 8.32 3.09 17.50
N ARG A 144 7.26 2.48 16.99
CA ARG A 144 7.35 1.38 16.00
C ARG A 144 7.50 1.87 14.56
N TYR A 145 7.28 3.15 14.29
CA TYR A 145 7.09 3.72 12.96
C TYR A 145 7.99 4.92 12.72
N GLY A 146 8.05 5.40 11.48
CA GLY A 146 8.49 6.76 11.20
C GLY A 146 7.51 7.76 11.83
N VAL A 147 8.00 8.69 12.63
CA VAL A 147 7.18 9.64 13.39
C VAL A 147 7.34 11.03 12.82
N VAL A 148 6.22 11.68 12.50
CA VAL A 148 6.17 13.07 12.05
C VAL A 148 5.89 14.00 13.22
N GLU A 149 6.68 15.07 13.33
CA GLU A 149 6.41 16.21 14.19
C GLU A 149 5.78 17.36 13.40
N PHE A 150 4.80 18.03 13.98
CA PHE A 150 4.13 19.18 13.37
C PHE A 150 4.32 20.41 14.23
N ASP A 151 4.42 21.58 13.59
CA ASP A 151 4.38 22.88 14.26
C ASP A 151 2.96 23.29 14.67
N GLY A 152 2.83 24.51 15.23
CA GLY A 152 1.55 25.06 15.66
C GLY A 152 0.58 25.37 14.50
N GLU A 153 1.05 25.46 13.29
CA GLU A 153 0.26 25.68 12.07
C GLU A 153 -0.10 24.38 11.37
N GLY A 154 0.44 23.24 11.86
CA GLY A 154 0.17 21.91 11.33
C GLY A 154 1.07 21.51 10.16
N GLN A 155 2.18 22.22 9.95
CA GLN A 155 3.19 21.83 8.98
C GLN A 155 4.16 20.81 9.57
N ALA A 156 4.56 19.83 8.79
CA ALA A 156 5.57 18.86 9.20
C ALA A 156 6.94 19.55 9.33
N ILE A 157 7.60 19.40 10.47
CA ILE A 157 8.91 20.02 10.76
C ILE A 157 10.03 19.01 11.00
N SER A 158 9.69 17.77 11.33
CA SER A 158 10.66 16.68 11.41
C SER A 158 10.00 15.33 11.16
N ILE A 159 10.78 14.38 10.66
CA ILE A 159 10.40 12.97 10.56
C ILE A 159 11.57 12.16 11.13
N GLU A 160 11.28 11.16 11.96
CA GLU A 160 12.30 10.34 12.60
C GLU A 160 11.89 8.86 12.55
N GLU A 161 12.81 8.00 12.10
CA GLU A 161 12.55 6.55 11.99
C GLU A 161 12.67 5.89 13.37
N LYS A 162 11.57 5.30 13.84
CA LYS A 162 11.48 4.52 15.09
C LYS A 162 12.23 5.18 16.27
N PRO A 163 11.87 6.42 16.62
CA PRO A 163 12.54 7.14 17.70
C PRO A 163 12.32 6.46 19.05
N GLU A 164 13.35 6.40 19.88
CA GLU A 164 13.22 5.92 21.28
C GLU A 164 12.28 6.83 22.10
N THR A 165 12.29 8.13 21.79
CA THR A 165 11.42 9.13 22.43
C THR A 165 10.65 9.89 21.37
N PRO A 166 9.47 9.40 20.95
CA PRO A 166 8.68 10.03 19.89
C PRO A 166 8.23 11.45 20.24
N LYS A 167 8.45 12.40 19.35
CA LYS A 167 8.05 13.82 19.50
C LYS A 167 6.56 14.03 19.26
N SER A 168 5.89 13.10 18.61
CA SER A 168 4.45 13.13 18.36
C SER A 168 3.86 11.71 18.37
N ARG A 169 2.54 11.63 18.18
CA ARG A 169 1.84 10.35 18.00
C ARG A 169 1.42 10.09 16.55
N PHE A 170 1.97 10.84 15.59
CA PHE A 170 1.64 10.65 14.19
C PHE A 170 2.70 9.80 13.50
N ALA A 171 2.32 8.57 13.19
CA ALA A 171 3.12 7.66 12.38
C ALA A 171 2.93 7.98 10.89
N VAL A 172 4.01 7.92 10.11
CA VAL A 172 3.93 7.89 8.64
C VAL A 172 3.40 6.52 8.23
N THR A 173 2.31 6.52 7.49
CA THR A 173 1.72 5.26 7.00
C THR A 173 2.54 4.67 5.85
N GLY A 174 2.26 3.42 5.48
CA GLY A 174 2.93 2.76 4.37
C GLY A 174 2.38 3.14 2.98
N LEU A 175 2.12 4.43 2.74
CA LEU A 175 1.60 4.95 1.46
C LEU A 175 2.32 6.25 1.10
N TYR A 176 3.04 6.25 -0.03
CA TYR A 176 3.98 7.29 -0.43
C TYR A 176 3.73 7.72 -1.86
N PHE A 177 3.31 8.95 -2.08
CA PHE A 177 3.21 9.59 -3.39
C PHE A 177 4.44 10.44 -3.61
N LEU A 178 5.33 10.02 -4.49
CA LEU A 178 6.58 10.73 -4.77
C LEU A 178 6.69 11.07 -6.26
N ASP A 179 7.42 12.13 -6.54
CA ASP A 179 7.70 12.57 -7.91
C ASP A 179 8.75 11.68 -8.62
N ALA A 180 9.19 12.14 -9.78
CA ALA A 180 10.16 11.41 -10.62
C ALA A 180 11.57 11.32 -9.99
N GLU A 181 11.87 12.13 -8.98
CA GLU A 181 13.19 12.17 -8.32
C GLU A 181 13.36 11.07 -7.26
N ALA A 182 12.29 10.36 -6.91
CA ALA A 182 12.31 9.35 -5.85
C ALA A 182 13.44 8.29 -6.00
N PRO A 183 13.75 7.75 -7.20
CA PRO A 183 14.88 6.81 -7.35
C PRO A 183 16.24 7.46 -7.10
N GLU A 184 16.45 8.72 -7.51
CA GLU A 184 17.70 9.44 -7.28
C GLU A 184 17.90 9.73 -5.79
N ARG A 185 16.83 10.19 -5.11
CA ARG A 185 16.83 10.41 -3.66
C ARG A 185 17.09 9.11 -2.89
N ALA A 186 16.47 8.02 -3.31
CA ALA A 186 16.70 6.69 -2.71
C ALA A 186 18.16 6.23 -2.87
N ARG A 187 18.81 6.56 -4.00
CA ARG A 187 20.24 6.24 -4.24
C ARG A 187 21.19 7.01 -3.33
N ALA A 188 20.79 8.19 -2.88
CA ALA A 188 21.56 9.01 -1.95
C ALA A 188 21.46 8.54 -0.48
N VAL A 189 20.48 7.68 -0.16
CA VAL A 189 20.27 7.19 1.21
C VAL A 189 21.44 6.31 1.64
N GLN A 190 21.95 6.57 2.84
CA GLN A 190 22.93 5.71 3.49
C GLN A 190 22.21 4.68 4.38
N PRO A 191 22.71 3.44 4.46
CA PRO A 191 22.15 2.44 5.36
C PRO A 191 22.12 2.94 6.80
N SER A 192 20.98 2.73 7.47
CA SER A 192 20.82 3.03 8.89
C SER A 192 21.69 2.11 9.77
N PRO A 193 21.80 2.35 11.09
CA PRO A 193 22.46 1.42 12.00
C PRO A 193 21.90 -0.01 11.97
N ARG A 194 20.67 -0.19 11.42
CA ARG A 194 20.05 -1.51 11.19
C ARG A 194 20.46 -2.14 9.86
N GLY A 195 21.26 -1.43 9.03
CA GLY A 195 21.65 -1.87 7.70
C GLY A 195 20.57 -1.68 6.64
N GLU A 196 19.50 -0.90 6.91
CA GLU A 196 18.38 -0.69 6.02
C GLU A 196 18.44 0.67 5.32
N LEU A 197 18.06 0.71 4.05
CA LEU A 197 17.79 1.93 3.28
C LEU A 197 16.40 2.44 3.67
N GLU A 198 16.36 3.35 4.64
CA GLU A 198 15.12 3.81 5.24
C GLU A 198 14.36 4.75 4.30
N ILE A 199 13.06 4.55 4.18
CA ILE A 199 12.20 5.47 3.42
C ILE A 199 12.12 6.84 4.09
N VAL A 200 12.23 6.90 5.42
CA VAL A 200 12.22 8.16 6.18
C VAL A 200 13.36 9.07 5.70
N SER A 201 14.54 8.56 5.38
CA SER A 201 15.65 9.38 4.84
C SER A 201 15.33 9.98 3.47
N VAL A 202 14.56 9.27 2.63
CA VAL A 202 14.04 9.86 1.38
C VAL A 202 13.05 10.98 1.69
N LEU A 203 12.13 10.77 2.64
CA LEU A 203 11.15 11.78 3.03
C LEU A 203 11.79 13.01 3.68
N GLU A 204 12.83 12.82 4.49
CA GLU A 204 13.61 13.92 5.08
C GLU A 204 14.25 14.79 3.99
N SER A 205 14.73 14.20 2.89
CA SER A 205 15.28 14.97 1.77
C SER A 205 14.23 15.91 1.14
N TYR A 206 12.99 15.43 0.97
CA TYR A 206 11.88 16.26 0.51
C TYR A 206 11.48 17.32 1.55
N LEU A 207 11.45 16.93 2.84
CA LEU A 207 11.09 17.86 3.92
C LEU A 207 12.06 19.02 4.03
N ASN A 208 13.36 18.74 3.97
CA ASN A 208 14.43 19.75 4.04
C ASN A 208 14.39 20.76 2.89
N GLU A 209 13.82 20.39 1.75
CA GLU A 209 13.61 21.26 0.59
C GLU A 209 12.24 21.96 0.61
N GLY A 210 11.41 21.72 1.64
CA GLY A 210 10.03 22.23 1.71
C GLY A 210 9.10 21.61 0.67
N ALA A 211 9.46 20.42 0.15
CA ALA A 211 8.75 19.73 -0.92
C ALA A 211 7.95 18.50 -0.42
N LEU A 212 7.80 18.32 0.90
CA LEU A 212 7.01 17.24 1.48
C LEU A 212 5.69 17.77 2.04
N SER A 213 4.58 17.19 1.58
CA SER A 213 3.26 17.36 2.18
C SER A 213 2.93 16.15 3.07
N VAL A 214 2.45 16.40 4.28
CA VAL A 214 1.99 15.34 5.20
C VAL A 214 0.52 15.58 5.53
N GLU A 215 -0.35 14.75 4.95
CA GLU A 215 -1.79 14.81 5.17
C GLU A 215 -2.15 14.03 6.45
N ARG A 216 -2.87 14.67 7.38
CA ARG A 216 -3.29 14.00 8.63
C ARG A 216 -4.59 13.24 8.43
N MET A 217 -4.54 11.93 8.53
CA MET A 217 -5.74 11.09 8.53
C MET A 217 -6.50 11.26 9.84
N GLY A 218 -7.75 11.68 9.74
CA GLY A 218 -8.64 11.92 10.87
C GLY A 218 -9.23 10.63 11.47
N ARG A 219 -10.15 10.80 12.44
CA ARG A 219 -10.81 9.68 13.17
C ARG A 219 -11.69 8.79 12.28
N GLY A 220 -12.09 9.27 11.09
CA GLY A 220 -12.87 8.52 10.12
C GLY A 220 -12.09 7.48 9.34
N TYR A 221 -10.76 7.44 9.49
CA TYR A 221 -9.87 6.51 8.82
C TYR A 221 -9.38 5.41 9.75
N ALA A 222 -9.15 4.25 9.18
CA ALA A 222 -8.41 3.15 9.79
C ALA A 222 -7.20 2.83 8.91
N TRP A 223 -6.04 2.75 9.56
CA TRP A 223 -4.81 2.23 9.00
C TRP A 223 -4.34 1.08 9.87
N LEU A 224 -4.17 -0.09 9.27
CA LEU A 224 -3.81 -1.32 9.95
C LEU A 224 -2.52 -1.87 9.31
N ASP A 225 -1.49 -2.06 10.13
CA ASP A 225 -0.31 -2.83 9.76
C ASP A 225 -0.52 -4.28 10.23
N THR A 226 -0.41 -5.24 9.36
CA THR A 226 -0.64 -6.65 9.71
C THR A 226 0.67 -7.35 10.10
N GLY A 227 1.54 -6.66 10.87
CA GLY A 227 2.91 -7.05 11.18
C GLY A 227 3.08 -8.18 12.20
N THR A 228 2.05 -8.47 13.00
CA THR A 228 2.05 -9.48 14.07
C THR A 228 0.81 -10.37 13.97
N HIS A 229 0.80 -11.49 14.73
CA HIS A 229 -0.37 -12.37 14.78
C HIS A 229 -1.61 -11.63 15.27
N ASP A 230 -1.47 -10.81 16.31
CA ASP A 230 -2.58 -10.04 16.88
C ASP A 230 -3.09 -8.99 15.88
N SER A 231 -2.22 -8.19 15.26
CA SER A 231 -2.64 -7.20 14.28
C SER A 231 -3.27 -7.82 13.02
N LEU A 232 -2.87 -9.05 12.64
CA LEU A 232 -3.53 -9.79 11.55
C LEU A 232 -4.96 -10.20 11.91
N ILE A 233 -5.19 -10.65 13.16
CA ILE A 233 -6.53 -10.98 13.66
C ILE A 233 -7.38 -9.71 13.75
N GLU A 234 -6.86 -8.65 14.36
CA GLU A 234 -7.56 -7.36 14.49
C GLU A 234 -7.99 -6.79 13.14
N ALA A 235 -7.10 -6.87 12.12
CA ALA A 235 -7.41 -6.45 10.77
C ALA A 235 -8.55 -7.30 10.16
N ALA A 236 -8.51 -8.63 10.34
CA ALA A 236 -9.56 -9.50 9.84
C ALA A 236 -10.91 -9.26 10.53
N GLU A 237 -10.91 -9.01 11.84
CA GLU A 237 -12.13 -8.68 12.61
C GLU A 237 -12.70 -7.31 12.23
N PHE A 238 -11.84 -6.31 12.03
CA PHE A 238 -12.23 -4.98 11.55
C PHE A 238 -12.93 -5.09 10.19
N VAL A 239 -12.27 -5.69 9.20
CA VAL A 239 -12.83 -5.87 7.85
C VAL A 239 -14.15 -6.62 7.90
N ARG A 240 -14.20 -7.76 8.60
CA ARG A 240 -15.42 -8.55 8.77
C ARG A 240 -16.56 -7.74 9.37
N THR A 241 -16.26 -6.93 10.39
CA THR A 241 -17.29 -6.14 11.10
C THR A 241 -17.90 -5.11 10.18
N ILE A 242 -17.09 -4.34 9.47
CA ILE A 242 -17.57 -3.30 8.55
C ILE A 242 -18.32 -3.92 7.38
N GLU A 243 -17.75 -4.93 6.69
CA GLU A 243 -18.39 -5.57 5.54
C GLU A 243 -19.75 -6.18 5.90
N ARG A 244 -19.85 -6.84 7.05
CA ARG A 244 -21.14 -7.43 7.51
C ARG A 244 -22.20 -6.38 7.87
N ARG A 245 -21.79 -5.21 8.32
CA ARG A 245 -22.72 -4.12 8.69
C ARG A 245 -23.18 -3.34 7.48
N GLN A 246 -22.28 -3.04 6.54
CA GLN A 246 -22.58 -2.22 5.37
C GLN A 246 -23.09 -3.05 4.18
N GLY A 247 -22.73 -4.33 4.11
CA GLY A 247 -23.01 -5.17 2.92
C GLY A 247 -22.11 -4.85 1.72
N LEU A 248 -21.08 -4.02 1.91
CA LEU A 248 -20.09 -3.62 0.92
C LEU A 248 -18.74 -4.25 1.24
N LYS A 249 -17.88 -4.41 0.24
CA LYS A 249 -16.54 -4.96 0.42
C LYS A 249 -15.50 -3.88 0.69
N ILE A 250 -14.51 -4.21 1.51
CA ILE A 250 -13.28 -3.42 1.67
C ILE A 250 -12.20 -4.04 0.80
N GLY A 251 -11.62 -3.27 -0.12
CA GLY A 251 -10.54 -3.76 -0.95
C GLY A 251 -11.00 -4.87 -1.92
N CYS A 252 -11.91 -4.54 -2.82
CA CYS A 252 -12.45 -5.42 -3.85
C CYS A 252 -11.98 -4.95 -5.24
N PRO A 253 -10.87 -5.52 -5.79
CA PRO A 253 -10.33 -5.08 -7.08
C PRO A 253 -11.33 -5.18 -8.23
N GLU A 254 -12.19 -6.20 -8.23
CA GLU A 254 -13.21 -6.42 -9.25
C GLU A 254 -14.25 -5.29 -9.29
N GLU A 255 -14.75 -4.91 -8.11
CA GLU A 255 -15.71 -3.81 -7.94
C GLU A 255 -15.09 -2.48 -8.37
N ILE A 256 -13.88 -2.17 -7.87
CA ILE A 256 -13.18 -0.93 -8.21
C ILE A 256 -12.92 -0.84 -9.71
N ALA A 257 -12.48 -1.93 -10.34
CA ALA A 257 -12.27 -1.97 -11.79
C ALA A 257 -13.54 -1.69 -12.58
N PHE A 258 -14.67 -2.21 -12.13
CA PHE A 258 -15.99 -1.99 -12.73
C PHE A 258 -16.47 -0.54 -12.52
N GLU A 259 -16.39 -0.02 -11.30
CA GLU A 259 -16.80 1.36 -10.98
C GLU A 259 -15.94 2.41 -11.71
N GLN A 260 -14.64 2.12 -11.90
CA GLN A 260 -13.74 2.96 -12.68
C GLN A 260 -13.94 2.81 -14.21
N GLY A 261 -14.84 1.93 -14.65
CA GLY A 261 -15.09 1.67 -16.06
C GLY A 261 -13.91 0.99 -16.78
N TRP A 262 -13.02 0.33 -16.07
CA TRP A 262 -11.87 -0.40 -16.64
C TRP A 262 -12.28 -1.78 -17.17
N ILE A 263 -13.33 -2.34 -16.62
CA ILE A 263 -14.01 -3.56 -17.09
C ILE A 263 -15.52 -3.30 -17.19
N ASP A 264 -16.20 -4.05 -18.05
CA ASP A 264 -17.65 -3.99 -18.20
C ASP A 264 -18.36 -5.04 -17.33
N ALA A 265 -19.69 -5.04 -17.37
CA ALA A 265 -20.55 -5.95 -16.61
C ALA A 265 -20.33 -7.43 -17.01
N GLU A 266 -20.04 -7.71 -18.29
CA GLU A 266 -19.78 -9.07 -18.77
C GLU A 266 -18.47 -9.60 -18.20
N ALA A 267 -17.41 -8.79 -18.19
CA ALA A 267 -16.13 -9.12 -17.58
C ALA A 267 -16.26 -9.31 -16.06
N LEU A 268 -17.01 -8.45 -15.35
CA LEU A 268 -17.26 -8.61 -13.92
C LEU A 268 -18.02 -9.91 -13.63
N ALA A 269 -19.06 -10.23 -14.40
CA ALA A 269 -19.80 -11.48 -14.26
C ALA A 269 -18.91 -12.71 -14.51
N ALA A 270 -18.01 -12.65 -15.49
CA ALA A 270 -17.06 -13.72 -15.78
C ALA A 270 -16.08 -13.94 -14.62
N LEU A 271 -15.62 -12.86 -13.96
CA LEU A 271 -14.77 -12.94 -12.76
C LEU A 271 -15.54 -13.54 -11.56
N ALA A 272 -16.81 -13.21 -11.41
CA ALA A 272 -17.64 -13.73 -10.32
C ALA A 272 -18.04 -15.21 -10.49
N ALA A 273 -18.20 -15.69 -11.72
CA ALA A 273 -18.73 -17.02 -12.05
C ALA A 273 -18.06 -18.19 -11.29
N PRO A 274 -16.72 -18.28 -11.18
CA PRO A 274 -16.07 -19.37 -10.44
C PRO A 274 -16.27 -19.27 -8.93
N MET A 275 -16.72 -18.14 -8.40
CA MET A 275 -16.84 -17.84 -6.96
C MET A 275 -18.29 -17.76 -6.47
N THR A 276 -19.29 -18.07 -7.26
CA THR A 276 -20.72 -17.92 -6.93
C THR A 276 -21.17 -18.71 -5.69
N LYS A 277 -20.43 -19.72 -5.29
CA LYS A 277 -20.68 -20.47 -4.04
C LYS A 277 -20.24 -19.72 -2.77
N THR A 278 -19.38 -18.68 -2.92
CA THR A 278 -18.89 -17.85 -1.81
C THR A 278 -19.72 -16.59 -1.63
N GLU A 279 -19.61 -15.94 -0.47
CA GLU A 279 -20.24 -14.63 -0.26
C GLU A 279 -19.61 -13.55 -1.16
N TYR A 280 -18.29 -13.64 -1.39
CA TYR A 280 -17.56 -12.73 -2.28
C TYR A 280 -18.09 -12.78 -3.71
N GLY A 281 -18.20 -13.97 -4.31
CA GLY A 281 -18.73 -14.11 -5.66
C GLY A 281 -20.21 -13.71 -5.78
N ARG A 282 -21.04 -14.02 -4.77
CA ARG A 282 -22.42 -13.55 -4.74
C ARG A 282 -22.54 -12.02 -4.62
N TYR A 283 -21.59 -11.39 -3.91
CA TYR A 283 -21.49 -9.93 -3.87
C TYR A 283 -21.25 -9.35 -5.25
N LEU A 284 -20.23 -9.83 -5.97
CA LEU A 284 -19.93 -9.36 -7.33
C LEU A 284 -21.12 -9.53 -8.28
N MET A 285 -21.83 -10.67 -8.19
CA MET A 285 -23.04 -10.89 -9.01
C MET A 285 -24.15 -9.89 -8.71
N ARG A 286 -24.27 -9.39 -7.47
CA ARG A 286 -25.26 -8.34 -7.14
C ARG A 286 -24.90 -6.96 -7.72
N ILE A 287 -23.60 -6.69 -7.95
CA ILE A 287 -23.17 -5.43 -8.58
C ILE A 287 -23.54 -5.41 -10.07
N VAL A 288 -23.49 -6.57 -10.71
CA VAL A 288 -23.82 -6.68 -12.15
C VAL A 288 -25.34 -6.50 -12.41
N GLY A 289 -26.18 -6.74 -11.42
CA GLY A 289 -27.65 -6.62 -11.52
C GLY A 289 -28.28 -7.96 -11.44
#